data_c9f23cf6ab61cb18643eeec354dd06cb
#
_entry.id   c9f23cf6ab61cb18643eeec354dd06cb
#
_cell.length_a   1.000
_cell.length_b   1.000
_cell.length_c   1.000
_cell.angle_alpha   90.00
_cell.angle_beta   90.00
_cell.angle_gamma   90.00
#
_symmetry.space_group_name_H-M   'P 1'
#
loop_
_entity.id
_entity.type
_entity.pdbx_description
1 polymer ?
#
loop_
_entity_poly.entity_id
_entity_poly.type
_entity_poly.pdbx_seq_one_letter_code
_entity_poly.pdbx_strand_id
1 'polypeptide(L)'
;MRIVDLIEKKREKEELTKEEIKFLLNEYLVGNVPDYQMSAFLMATYFNDMTAGELLEFTMTMRDSGDTVKFDDVNKFLVDKHSTGGVGDKVTIVLAPILSALGMGTTKLSGKGLGHTGGTIDKFESIKGFKFSKTRDDVVKIANKTGIGLMGYSDKIVPLDKKIYALRDVTATVPSIPLIASSIMSKKLAIQ
;
A
#
# COMPACT_ATOMS: atom_id res chain seq x y z
N MET A 1 -15.97 -11.37 -19.04
CA MET A 1 -15.18 -10.18 -19.45
C MET A 1 -13.82 -10.65 -19.95
N ARG A 2 -13.28 -10.03 -20.96
CA ARG A 2 -11.92 -10.31 -21.44
C ARG A 2 -11.01 -9.17 -20.97
N ILE A 3 -9.84 -9.50 -20.48
CA ILE A 3 -8.88 -8.51 -19.95
C ILE A 3 -8.44 -7.52 -21.04
N VAL A 4 -8.29 -7.99 -22.27
CA VAL A 4 -7.93 -7.13 -23.41
C VAL A 4 -8.93 -5.99 -23.60
N ASP A 5 -10.24 -6.29 -23.48
CA ASP A 5 -11.30 -5.28 -23.64
C ASP A 5 -11.18 -4.17 -22.57
N LEU A 6 -10.80 -4.52 -21.32
CA LEU A 6 -10.60 -3.56 -20.24
C LEU A 6 -9.34 -2.70 -20.47
N ILE A 7 -8.28 -3.30 -21.01
CA ILE A 7 -7.07 -2.56 -21.38
C ILE A 7 -7.40 -1.57 -22.51
N GLU A 8 -8.17 -1.99 -23.53
CA GLU A 8 -8.61 -1.13 -24.63
C GLU A 8 -9.45 0.03 -24.13
N LYS A 9 -10.47 -0.22 -23.30
CA LYS A 9 -11.27 0.84 -22.66
C LYS A 9 -10.37 1.88 -21.98
N LYS A 10 -9.43 1.42 -21.15
CA LYS A 10 -8.53 2.34 -20.44
C LYS A 10 -7.59 3.09 -21.37
N ARG A 11 -7.11 2.45 -22.44
CA ARG A 11 -6.31 3.07 -23.48
C ARG A 11 -7.07 4.18 -24.21
N GLU A 12 -8.35 3.97 -24.51
CA GLU A 12 -9.22 4.93 -25.20
C GLU A 12 -9.84 5.98 -24.25
N LYS A 13 -9.41 6.02 -22.98
CA LYS A 13 -9.90 6.95 -21.93
C LYS A 13 -11.36 6.71 -21.52
N GLU A 14 -11.89 5.54 -21.78
CA GLU A 14 -13.20 5.16 -21.28
C GLU A 14 -13.12 4.77 -19.81
N GLU A 15 -14.16 5.15 -19.05
CA GLU A 15 -14.24 4.81 -17.62
C GLU A 15 -14.60 3.35 -17.43
N LEU A 16 -13.88 2.64 -16.58
CA LEU A 16 -14.21 1.28 -16.17
C LEU A 16 -15.27 1.31 -15.08
N THR A 17 -16.20 0.35 -15.16
CA THR A 17 -17.18 0.15 -14.09
C THR A 17 -16.50 -0.49 -12.86
N LYS A 18 -17.20 -0.45 -11.71
CA LYS A 18 -16.76 -1.10 -10.48
C LYS A 18 -16.53 -2.61 -10.67
N GLU A 19 -17.44 -3.25 -11.38
CA GLU A 19 -17.38 -4.68 -11.66
C GLU A 19 -16.18 -5.04 -12.53
N GLU A 20 -15.87 -4.19 -13.52
CA GLU A 20 -14.71 -4.36 -14.39
C GLU A 20 -13.40 -4.23 -13.62
N ILE A 21 -13.28 -3.25 -12.73
CA ILE A 21 -12.09 -3.06 -11.87
C ILE A 21 -11.94 -4.24 -10.92
N LYS A 22 -12.99 -4.65 -10.21
CA LYS A 22 -12.98 -5.82 -9.33
C LYS A 22 -12.57 -7.08 -10.06
N PHE A 23 -13.14 -7.31 -11.24
CA PHE A 23 -12.81 -8.47 -12.04
C PHE A 23 -11.33 -8.48 -12.41
N LEU A 24 -10.82 -7.39 -12.99
CA LEU A 24 -9.41 -7.29 -13.38
C LEU A 24 -8.46 -7.58 -12.21
N LEU A 25 -8.71 -6.93 -11.07
CA LEU A 25 -7.83 -7.00 -9.93
C LEU A 25 -7.87 -8.36 -9.22
N ASN A 26 -9.06 -8.94 -9.08
CA ASN A 26 -9.20 -10.27 -8.47
C ASN A 26 -8.61 -11.36 -9.35
N GLU A 27 -8.84 -11.31 -10.66
CA GLU A 27 -8.25 -12.25 -11.61
C GLU A 27 -6.71 -12.13 -11.65
N TYR A 28 -6.18 -10.90 -11.48
CA TYR A 28 -4.75 -10.71 -11.35
C TYR A 28 -4.19 -11.28 -10.04
N LEU A 29 -4.92 -11.12 -8.94
CA LEU A 29 -4.52 -11.66 -7.63
C LEU A 29 -4.37 -13.18 -7.68
N VAL A 30 -5.33 -13.87 -8.26
CA VAL A 30 -5.34 -15.35 -8.35
C VAL A 30 -4.46 -15.89 -9.48
N GLY A 31 -3.88 -15.04 -10.32
CA GLY A 31 -2.92 -15.43 -11.35
C GLY A 31 -3.51 -15.73 -12.72
N ASN A 32 -4.79 -15.47 -12.95
CA ASN A 32 -5.46 -15.66 -14.23
C ASN A 32 -5.13 -14.54 -15.25
N VAL A 33 -4.69 -13.39 -14.77
CA VAL A 33 -4.19 -12.29 -15.60
C VAL A 33 -2.66 -12.31 -15.56
N PRO A 34 -1.98 -12.49 -16.69
CA PRO A 34 -0.51 -12.48 -16.72
C PRO A 34 0.05 -11.06 -16.58
N ASP A 35 1.28 -10.97 -16.10
CA ASP A 35 1.96 -9.71 -15.82
C ASP A 35 2.04 -8.77 -17.04
N TYR A 36 2.18 -9.29 -18.25
CA TYR A 36 2.21 -8.44 -19.45
C TYR A 36 0.88 -7.74 -19.73
N GLN A 37 -0.27 -8.37 -19.43
CA GLN A 37 -1.58 -7.71 -19.55
C GLN A 37 -1.77 -6.67 -18.45
N MET A 38 -1.42 -7.00 -17.21
CA MET A 38 -1.46 -6.02 -16.12
C MET A 38 -0.51 -4.86 -16.39
N SER A 39 0.67 -5.08 -16.93
CA SER A 39 1.61 -4.02 -17.33
C SER A 39 1.02 -3.08 -18.37
N ALA A 40 0.32 -3.62 -19.37
CA ALA A 40 -0.37 -2.83 -20.38
C ALA A 40 -1.48 -1.97 -19.76
N PHE A 41 -2.27 -2.52 -18.83
CA PHE A 41 -3.30 -1.80 -18.11
C PHE A 41 -2.70 -0.67 -17.23
N LEU A 42 -1.63 -0.96 -16.50
CA LEU A 42 -0.95 0.03 -15.66
C LEU A 42 -0.35 1.17 -16.49
N MET A 43 0.19 0.86 -17.68
CA MET A 43 0.71 1.88 -18.57
C MET A 43 -0.42 2.70 -19.22
N ALA A 44 -1.53 2.09 -19.59
CA ALA A 44 -2.73 2.82 -20.03
C ALA A 44 -3.25 3.76 -18.94
N THR A 45 -3.27 3.31 -17.68
CA THR A 45 -3.61 4.13 -16.52
C THR A 45 -2.60 5.26 -16.29
N TYR A 46 -1.32 5.02 -16.49
CA TYR A 46 -0.28 6.04 -16.37
C TYR A 46 -0.53 7.23 -17.32
N PHE A 47 -0.93 6.95 -18.56
CA PHE A 47 -1.17 7.98 -19.55
C PHE A 47 -2.55 8.64 -19.47
N ASN A 48 -3.55 7.92 -19.00
CA ASN A 48 -4.95 8.34 -19.07
C ASN A 48 -5.61 8.59 -17.71
N ASP A 49 -4.85 8.40 -16.63
CA ASP A 49 -5.31 8.62 -15.26
C ASP A 49 -6.49 7.69 -14.85
N MET A 50 -7.10 7.95 -13.71
CA MET A 50 -8.31 7.32 -13.20
C MET A 50 -9.33 8.40 -12.82
N THR A 51 -10.61 8.13 -13.07
CA THR A 51 -11.67 8.93 -12.46
C THR A 51 -11.68 8.72 -10.94
N ALA A 52 -12.35 9.61 -10.20
CA ALA A 52 -12.49 9.44 -8.75
C ALA A 52 -13.20 8.11 -8.39
N GLY A 53 -14.17 7.70 -9.22
CA GLY A 53 -14.88 6.43 -9.09
C GLY A 53 -13.97 5.22 -9.29
N GLU A 54 -13.19 5.23 -10.35
CA GLU A 54 -12.20 4.19 -10.64
C GLU A 54 -11.15 4.10 -9.52
N LEU A 55 -10.59 5.24 -9.09
CA LEU A 55 -9.58 5.29 -8.03
C LEU A 55 -10.10 4.74 -6.70
N LEU A 56 -11.33 5.12 -6.34
CA LEU A 56 -11.99 4.60 -5.13
C LEU A 56 -12.12 3.07 -5.21
N GLU A 57 -12.69 2.55 -6.29
CA GLU A 57 -12.94 1.12 -6.43
C GLU A 57 -11.63 0.31 -6.52
N PHE A 58 -10.63 0.82 -7.24
CA PHE A 58 -9.30 0.23 -7.32
C PHE A 58 -8.67 0.13 -5.92
N THR A 59 -8.73 1.23 -5.15
CA THR A 59 -8.20 1.31 -3.78
C THR A 59 -8.91 0.33 -2.85
N MET A 60 -10.24 0.28 -2.90
CA MET A 60 -11.04 -0.58 -2.01
C MET A 60 -10.86 -2.06 -2.35
N THR A 61 -10.81 -2.41 -3.64
CA THR A 61 -10.52 -3.79 -4.07
C THR A 61 -9.12 -4.22 -3.64
N MET A 62 -8.13 -3.33 -3.71
CA MET A 62 -6.79 -3.61 -3.17
C MET A 62 -6.83 -3.83 -1.65
N ARG A 63 -7.52 -2.95 -0.90
CA ARG A 63 -7.68 -3.10 0.56
C ARG A 63 -8.29 -4.45 0.91
N ASP A 64 -9.34 -4.85 0.21
CA ASP A 64 -10.14 -6.03 0.50
C ASP A 64 -9.50 -7.32 -0.06
N SER A 65 -8.34 -7.22 -0.70
CA SER A 65 -7.60 -8.37 -1.23
C SER A 65 -6.98 -9.26 -0.14
N GLY A 66 -6.95 -8.80 1.11
CA GLY A 66 -6.36 -9.53 2.24
C GLY A 66 -7.00 -9.15 3.58
N ASP A 67 -6.27 -9.43 4.66
CA ASP A 67 -6.72 -9.17 6.02
C ASP A 67 -6.73 -7.66 6.33
N THR A 68 -7.67 -7.24 7.17
CA THR A 68 -7.66 -5.93 7.82
C THR A 68 -7.27 -6.06 9.29
N VAL A 69 -6.56 -5.07 9.81
CA VAL A 69 -6.09 -5.08 11.20
C VAL A 69 -6.60 -3.83 11.92
N LYS A 70 -7.26 -4.02 13.07
CA LYS A 70 -7.71 -2.94 13.95
C LYS A 70 -6.82 -2.83 15.17
N PHE A 71 -6.58 -1.58 15.60
CA PHE A 71 -5.78 -1.25 16.76
C PHE A 71 -6.60 -0.54 17.86
N ASP A 72 -7.88 -0.89 17.99
CA ASP A 72 -8.81 -0.30 18.98
C ASP A 72 -8.33 -0.45 20.44
N ASP A 73 -7.42 -1.40 20.71
CA ASP A 73 -6.83 -1.65 22.04
C ASP A 73 -5.64 -0.71 22.36
N VAL A 74 -5.29 0.19 21.46
CA VAL A 74 -4.26 1.19 21.72
C VAL A 74 -4.88 2.40 22.39
N ASN A 75 -4.49 2.67 23.65
CA ASN A 75 -5.05 3.73 24.49
C ASN A 75 -4.48 5.13 24.16
N LYS A 76 -4.38 5.46 22.86
CA LYS A 76 -3.87 6.73 22.37
C LYS A 76 -4.62 7.14 21.10
N PHE A 77 -4.69 8.44 20.85
CA PHE A 77 -5.15 8.93 19.56
C PHE A 77 -4.13 8.54 18.49
N LEU A 78 -4.52 7.65 17.59
CA LEU A 78 -3.64 7.12 16.55
C LEU A 78 -3.53 8.07 15.37
N VAL A 79 -2.32 8.32 14.95
CA VAL A 79 -1.98 9.08 13.75
C VAL A 79 -0.97 8.30 12.90
N ASP A 80 -1.06 8.45 11.59
CA ASP A 80 -0.11 7.82 10.68
C ASP A 80 0.25 8.78 9.53
N LYS A 81 1.40 8.55 8.95
CA LYS A 81 1.88 9.24 7.75
C LYS A 81 2.50 8.24 6.79
N HIS A 82 2.47 8.54 5.51
CA HIS A 82 3.09 7.72 4.49
C HIS A 82 4.05 8.54 3.62
N SER A 83 5.05 7.87 3.07
CA SER A 83 5.90 8.43 2.03
C SER A 83 5.25 8.18 0.67
N THR A 84 5.33 9.15 -0.22
CA THR A 84 4.87 9.02 -1.61
C THR A 84 5.88 8.32 -2.53
N GLY A 85 7.04 7.95 -1.99
CA GLY A 85 8.09 7.27 -2.73
C GLY A 85 9.13 8.23 -3.33
N GLY A 86 10.01 7.70 -4.18
CA GLY A 86 11.07 8.45 -4.87
C GLY A 86 12.29 8.75 -4.02
N VAL A 87 12.11 9.19 -2.78
CA VAL A 87 13.17 9.38 -1.78
C VAL A 87 12.80 8.60 -0.53
N GLY A 88 13.76 7.89 0.04
CA GLY A 88 13.50 7.03 1.19
C GLY A 88 12.87 7.73 2.39
N ASP A 89 11.93 7.05 3.04
CA ASP A 89 11.18 7.55 4.20
C ASP A 89 12.06 7.69 5.45
N LYS A 90 12.73 8.83 5.59
CA LYS A 90 13.51 9.19 6.80
C LYS A 90 12.63 9.88 7.84
N VAL A 91 11.54 10.48 7.41
CA VAL A 91 10.67 11.33 8.23
C VAL A 91 9.99 10.50 9.32
N THR A 92 9.61 9.25 9.06
CA THR A 92 8.99 8.38 10.07
C THR A 92 9.89 8.19 11.31
N ILE A 93 11.21 8.08 11.13
CA ILE A 93 12.15 7.87 12.23
C ILE A 93 12.14 9.04 13.21
N VAL A 94 11.98 10.26 12.71
CA VAL A 94 11.97 11.49 13.51
C VAL A 94 10.57 11.83 14.01
N LEU A 95 9.57 11.69 13.14
CA LEU A 95 8.20 12.10 13.42
C LEU A 95 7.50 11.23 14.47
N ALA A 96 7.69 9.90 14.41
CA ALA A 96 7.00 9.00 15.33
C ALA A 96 7.36 9.25 16.82
N PRO A 97 8.64 9.45 17.21
CA PRO A 97 8.99 9.86 18.57
C PRO A 97 8.41 11.22 18.98
N ILE A 98 8.36 12.20 18.08
CA ILE A 98 7.77 13.52 18.37
C ILE A 98 6.27 13.37 18.65
N LEU A 99 5.53 12.63 17.82
CA LEU A 99 4.11 12.37 18.03
C LEU A 99 3.86 11.65 19.37
N SER A 100 4.70 10.67 19.70
CA SER A 100 4.63 9.97 20.97
C SER A 100 4.87 10.91 22.17
N ALA A 101 5.83 11.81 22.07
CA ALA A 101 6.10 12.81 23.11
C ALA A 101 4.93 13.80 23.29
N LEU A 102 4.17 14.05 22.25
CA LEU A 102 2.93 14.85 22.27
C LEU A 102 1.69 14.07 22.76
N GLY A 103 1.86 12.82 23.20
CA GLY A 103 0.76 11.97 23.71
C GLY A 103 -0.01 11.19 22.66
N MET A 104 0.34 11.33 21.39
CA MET A 104 -0.28 10.57 20.29
C MET A 104 0.34 9.17 20.17
N GLY A 105 -0.34 8.29 19.44
CA GLY A 105 0.18 6.96 19.08
C GLY A 105 0.36 6.81 17.57
N THR A 106 1.30 5.98 17.17
CA THR A 106 1.49 5.58 15.77
C THR A 106 1.51 4.07 15.68
N THR A 107 0.55 3.51 14.93
CA THR A 107 0.59 2.12 14.49
C THR A 107 0.81 2.12 12.99
N LYS A 108 1.89 1.53 12.53
CA LYS A 108 2.29 1.64 11.13
C LYS A 108 2.64 0.29 10.54
N LEU A 109 2.00 -0.05 9.43
CA LEU A 109 2.47 -1.10 8.53
C LEU A 109 3.49 -0.50 7.57
N SER A 110 4.66 -1.09 7.50
CA SER A 110 5.73 -0.64 6.63
C SER A 110 6.08 -1.71 5.60
N GLY A 111 6.37 -1.28 4.37
CA GLY A 111 6.87 -2.11 3.29
C GLY A 111 8.39 -2.03 3.14
N LYS A 112 8.97 -3.04 2.51
CA LYS A 112 10.32 -2.94 1.95
C LYS A 112 10.30 -1.98 0.76
N GLY A 113 11.43 -1.32 0.53
CA GLY A 113 11.61 -0.53 -0.68
C GLY A 113 11.77 -1.43 -1.90
N LEU A 114 11.46 -0.86 -3.04
CA LEU A 114 11.81 -1.41 -4.34
C LEU A 114 12.81 -0.47 -5.01
N GLY A 115 13.60 -1.01 -5.94
CA GLY A 115 14.65 -0.26 -6.62
C GLY A 115 15.79 0.17 -5.68
N HIS A 116 16.44 1.29 -6.01
CA HIS A 116 17.67 1.75 -5.36
C HIS A 116 17.46 2.59 -4.07
N THR A 117 16.22 2.98 -3.74
CA THR A 117 15.98 3.93 -2.64
C THR A 117 15.79 3.31 -1.26
N GLY A 118 15.48 2.01 -1.20
CA GLY A 118 15.09 1.33 0.03
C GLY A 118 13.81 1.88 0.67
N GLY A 119 13.03 1.05 1.35
CA GLY A 119 11.81 1.44 2.06
C GLY A 119 12.05 1.79 3.52
N THR A 120 10.97 2.03 4.22
CA THR A 120 10.99 2.29 5.67
C THR A 120 11.58 1.10 6.44
N ILE A 121 11.21 -0.13 6.05
CA ILE A 121 11.75 -1.35 6.70
C ILE A 121 13.25 -1.40 6.57
N ASP A 122 13.79 -1.23 5.37
CA ASP A 122 15.22 -1.34 5.10
C ASP A 122 16.04 -0.36 5.96
N LYS A 123 15.49 0.82 6.24
CA LYS A 123 16.15 1.83 7.08
C LYS A 123 16.15 1.46 8.57
N PHE A 124 15.04 0.95 9.08
CA PHE A 124 14.98 0.50 10.46
C PHE A 124 15.83 -0.76 10.69
N GLU A 125 15.87 -1.69 9.73
CA GLU A 125 16.69 -2.89 9.81
C GLU A 125 18.19 -2.59 9.79
N SER A 126 18.61 -1.42 9.28
CA SER A 126 20.01 -0.96 9.37
C SER A 126 20.43 -0.59 10.78
N ILE A 127 19.49 -0.37 11.69
CA ILE A 127 19.77 -0.08 13.10
C ILE A 127 20.03 -1.41 13.81
N LYS A 128 21.24 -1.58 14.33
CA LYS A 128 21.66 -2.83 15.02
C LYS A 128 20.69 -3.18 16.15
N GLY A 129 20.11 -4.36 16.09
CA GLY A 129 19.21 -4.89 17.11
C GLY A 129 17.75 -4.48 16.97
N PHE A 130 17.39 -3.62 16.00
CA PHE A 130 16.01 -3.27 15.74
C PHE A 130 15.23 -4.48 15.17
N LYS A 131 13.99 -4.65 15.65
CA LYS A 131 13.09 -5.70 15.16
C LYS A 131 11.68 -5.15 15.03
N PHE A 132 11.05 -5.38 13.89
CA PHE A 132 9.63 -5.10 13.70
C PHE A 132 8.77 -6.09 14.49
N SER A 133 7.63 -5.61 14.98
CA SER A 133 6.60 -6.49 15.53
C SER A 133 6.07 -7.43 14.45
N LYS A 134 5.87 -8.68 14.82
CA LYS A 134 5.40 -9.73 13.89
C LYS A 134 3.89 -9.94 14.00
N THR A 135 3.31 -9.64 15.14
CA THR A 135 1.89 -9.84 15.42
C THR A 135 1.21 -8.51 15.77
N ARG A 136 -0.10 -8.46 15.61
CA ARG A 136 -0.94 -7.34 16.04
C ARG A 136 -0.74 -7.05 17.53
N ASP A 137 -0.76 -8.09 18.37
CA ASP A 137 -0.68 -7.94 19.83
C ASP A 137 0.67 -7.37 20.28
N ASP A 138 1.76 -7.72 19.61
CA ASP A 138 3.07 -7.10 19.84
C ASP A 138 3.03 -5.60 19.51
N VAL A 139 2.38 -5.23 18.40
CA VAL A 139 2.21 -3.81 18.01
C VAL A 139 1.43 -3.06 19.09
N VAL A 140 0.30 -3.59 19.53
CA VAL A 140 -0.55 -2.99 20.58
C VAL A 140 0.23 -2.82 21.88
N LYS A 141 0.92 -3.88 22.34
CA LYS A 141 1.72 -3.86 23.55
C LYS A 141 2.81 -2.78 23.51
N ILE A 142 3.53 -2.69 22.40
CA ILE A 142 4.62 -1.71 22.25
C ILE A 142 4.03 -0.30 22.10
N ALA A 143 2.97 -0.13 21.31
CA ALA A 143 2.31 1.17 21.11
C ALA A 143 1.75 1.72 22.43
N ASN A 144 1.12 0.90 23.26
CA ASN A 144 0.64 1.34 24.57
C ASN A 144 1.79 1.76 25.51
N LYS A 145 2.94 1.07 25.43
CA LYS A 145 4.10 1.40 26.26
C LYS A 145 4.87 2.63 25.76
N THR A 146 5.07 2.75 24.45
CA THR A 146 6.00 3.74 23.87
C THR A 146 5.32 4.77 22.98
N GLY A 147 4.05 4.62 22.66
CA GLY A 147 3.36 5.41 21.63
C GLY A 147 3.67 4.99 20.20
N ILE A 148 4.58 4.03 19.96
CA ILE A 148 5.03 3.67 18.62
C ILE A 148 4.97 2.16 18.43
N GLY A 149 4.08 1.68 17.56
CA GLY A 149 3.98 0.29 17.14
C GLY A 149 4.29 0.16 15.65
N LEU A 150 5.38 -0.50 15.30
CA LEU A 150 5.77 -0.70 13.91
C LEU A 150 5.61 -2.17 13.54
N MET A 151 4.73 -2.43 12.59
CA MET A 151 4.51 -3.75 12.02
C MET A 151 5.34 -3.91 10.76
N GLY A 152 6.04 -5.03 10.68
CA GLY A 152 6.74 -5.43 9.46
C GLY A 152 5.77 -5.82 8.35
N TYR A 153 6.31 -6.04 7.18
CA TYR A 153 5.55 -6.48 6.02
C TYR A 153 4.80 -7.80 6.30
N SER A 154 3.57 -7.87 5.82
CA SER A 154 2.74 -9.08 5.89
C SER A 154 2.21 -9.43 4.50
N ASP A 155 2.36 -10.68 4.10
CA ASP A 155 1.78 -11.20 2.85
C ASP A 155 0.25 -11.31 2.90
N LYS A 156 -0.34 -11.17 4.10
CA LYS A 156 -1.78 -11.28 4.31
C LYS A 156 -2.51 -9.94 4.21
N ILE A 157 -1.81 -8.82 4.38
CA ILE A 157 -2.41 -7.47 4.34
C ILE A 157 -2.15 -6.86 2.98
N VAL A 158 -3.21 -6.56 2.24
CA VAL A 158 -3.16 -5.96 0.90
C VAL A 158 -2.18 -6.70 -0.05
N PRO A 159 -2.29 -8.02 -0.23
CA PRO A 159 -1.37 -8.79 -1.07
C PRO A 159 -1.36 -8.33 -2.53
N LEU A 160 -2.48 -7.80 -3.01
CA LEU A 160 -2.59 -7.25 -4.35
C LEU A 160 -1.67 -6.05 -4.58
N ASP A 161 -1.51 -5.17 -3.57
CA ASP A 161 -0.56 -4.05 -3.67
C ASP A 161 0.87 -4.54 -3.84
N LYS A 162 1.28 -5.56 -3.10
CA LYS A 162 2.62 -6.14 -3.27
C LYS A 162 2.88 -6.56 -4.71
N LYS A 163 1.93 -7.29 -5.28
CA LYS A 163 2.05 -7.83 -6.64
C LYS A 163 2.09 -6.71 -7.69
N ILE A 164 1.17 -5.74 -7.58
CA ILE A 164 1.10 -4.59 -8.48
C ILE A 164 2.34 -3.68 -8.31
N TYR A 165 2.77 -3.41 -7.08
CA TYR A 165 3.90 -2.53 -6.82
C TYR A 165 5.21 -3.10 -7.37
N ALA A 166 5.44 -4.40 -7.22
CA ALA A 166 6.60 -5.08 -7.80
C ALA A 166 6.63 -4.96 -9.34
N LEU A 167 5.45 -5.09 -9.98
CA LEU A 167 5.33 -4.93 -11.42
C LEU A 167 5.57 -3.47 -11.85
N ARG A 168 5.06 -2.50 -11.11
CA ARG A 168 5.25 -1.07 -11.39
C ARG A 168 6.72 -0.66 -11.34
N ASP A 169 7.51 -1.26 -10.46
CA ASP A 169 8.93 -0.95 -10.30
C ASP A 169 9.73 -1.24 -11.59
N VAL A 170 9.34 -2.29 -12.31
CA VAL A 170 10.04 -2.75 -13.53
C VAL A 170 9.35 -2.30 -14.84
N THR A 171 8.22 -1.62 -14.76
CA THR A 171 7.44 -1.17 -15.93
C THR A 171 7.38 0.35 -16.08
N ALA A 172 8.19 1.10 -15.32
CA ALA A 172 8.24 2.57 -15.33
C ALA A 172 6.89 3.26 -15.03
N THR A 173 5.98 2.61 -14.31
CA THR A 173 4.67 3.16 -13.93
C THR A 173 4.60 3.66 -12.49
N VAL A 174 5.73 3.68 -11.76
CA VAL A 174 5.82 4.19 -10.38
C VAL A 174 5.31 5.63 -10.25
N PRO A 175 5.63 6.59 -11.14
CA PRO A 175 5.21 7.98 -10.97
C PRO A 175 3.72 8.27 -11.21
N SER A 176 2.90 7.28 -11.54
CA SER A 176 1.45 7.47 -11.72
C SER A 176 0.78 7.86 -10.40
N ILE A 177 0.16 9.04 -10.36
CA ILE A 177 -0.51 9.58 -9.17
C ILE A 177 -1.62 8.67 -8.65
N PRO A 178 -2.59 8.20 -9.46
CA PRO A 178 -3.64 7.32 -8.97
C PRO A 178 -3.10 6.00 -8.44
N LEU A 179 -2.07 5.43 -9.08
CA LEU A 179 -1.44 4.20 -8.62
C LEU A 179 -0.63 4.39 -7.33
N ILE A 180 -0.06 5.58 -7.10
CA ILE A 180 0.56 5.94 -5.81
C ILE A 180 -0.51 6.06 -4.74
N ALA A 181 -1.58 6.80 -5.02
CA ALA A 181 -2.67 7.04 -4.08
C ALA A 181 -3.34 5.73 -3.65
N SER A 182 -3.69 4.86 -4.59
CA SER A 182 -4.31 3.56 -4.30
C SER A 182 -3.41 2.65 -3.47
N SER A 183 -2.12 2.59 -3.82
CA SER A 183 -1.12 1.81 -3.07
C SER A 183 -0.97 2.29 -1.61
N ILE A 184 -0.98 3.60 -1.39
CA ILE A 184 -0.89 4.18 -0.05
C ILE A 184 -2.19 3.92 0.72
N MET A 185 -3.32 4.32 0.14
CA MET A 185 -4.60 4.33 0.84
C MET A 185 -5.13 2.93 1.10
N SER A 186 -4.92 1.97 0.22
CA SER A 186 -5.30 0.57 0.49
C SER A 186 -4.66 0.04 1.76
N LYS A 187 -3.36 0.30 1.98
CA LYS A 187 -2.65 -0.07 3.21
C LYS A 187 -3.15 0.68 4.44
N LYS A 188 -3.45 1.98 4.30
CA LYS A 188 -3.97 2.80 5.41
C LYS A 188 -5.37 2.37 5.82
N LEU A 189 -6.22 2.07 4.87
CA LEU A 189 -7.58 1.61 5.12
C LEU A 189 -7.66 0.14 5.58
N ALA A 190 -6.62 -0.64 5.35
CA ALA A 190 -6.51 -2.01 5.88
C ALA A 190 -6.04 -2.03 7.34
N ILE A 191 -5.53 -0.92 7.86
CA ILE A 191 -5.08 -0.74 9.24
C ILE A 191 -5.93 0.39 9.84
N GLN A 192 -6.77 0.04 10.81
CA GLN A 192 -7.71 0.96 11.47
C GLN A 192 -7.45 1.02 12.98
#